data_0c8f08782685eb3cd6e0a3488aef1eca
#
_entry.id   0c8f08782685eb3cd6e0a3488aef1eca
#
_cell.length_a   1.000
_cell.length_b   1.000
_cell.length_c   1.000
_cell.angle_alpha   90.00
_cell.angle_beta   90.00
_cell.angle_gamma   90.00
#
_symmetry.space_group_name_H-M   'P 1'
#
loop_
_entity.id
_entity.type
_entity.pdbx_description
1 polymer ?
#
loop_
_entity_poly.entity_id
_entity_poly.type
_entity_poly.pdbx_seq_one_letter_code
_entity_poly.pdbx_strand_id
1 'polypeptide(L)'
;VAKDWFPNFDCTHHYGRVDFAVISPADPIGLNEDQSLYWAESKKGTSENIFDSMVQLILTIGKERPQDSILPPQYIGAFDAEKISFMPYHCILEVLAQNDFNWNVAPSNHETKEFKQLSELVRDSYNNNVVVFNFQSEAKELKRFINQNFKIGKSGTTQISITKNNFTNIYQQ
;
A
#
# COMPACT_ATOMS: atom_id res chain seq x y z
N VAL A 1 7.31 -11.05 10.46
CA VAL A 1 8.05 -11.35 9.23
C VAL A 1 8.17 -10.13 8.35
N ALA A 2 7.02 -9.56 7.95
CA ALA A 2 7.09 -8.40 7.04
C ALA A 2 7.84 -7.22 7.66
N LYS A 3 7.66 -6.97 8.95
CA LYS A 3 8.32 -5.83 9.58
C LYS A 3 9.85 -5.95 9.57
N ASP A 4 10.38 -7.15 9.44
CA ASP A 4 11.83 -7.35 9.40
C ASP A 4 12.45 -6.75 8.14
N TRP A 5 11.65 -6.50 7.12
CA TRP A 5 12.09 -5.87 5.89
C TRP A 5 12.14 -4.35 5.98
N PHE A 6 11.59 -3.79 7.08
CA PHE A 6 11.54 -2.34 7.28
C PHE A 6 12.19 -1.97 8.62
N PRO A 7 13.47 -2.33 8.83
CA PRO A 7 14.09 -2.20 10.15
C PRO A 7 14.27 -0.77 10.64
N ASN A 8 14.30 0.19 9.72
CA ASN A 8 14.49 1.59 10.07
C ASN A 8 13.21 2.38 10.10
N PHE A 9 12.06 1.70 10.05
CA PHE A 9 10.76 2.34 10.00
C PHE A 9 9.91 1.91 11.16
N ASP A 10 8.90 2.71 11.46
CA ASP A 10 7.93 2.38 12.51
C ASP A 10 6.82 1.51 11.89
N CYS A 11 6.71 0.28 12.37
CA CYS A 11 5.68 -0.65 11.95
C CYS A 11 4.73 -1.00 13.10
N THR A 12 4.70 -0.19 14.14
CA THR A 12 3.91 -0.50 15.35
C THR A 12 2.55 0.18 15.37
N HIS A 13 2.35 1.21 14.57
CA HIS A 13 1.09 1.92 14.53
C HIS A 13 0.07 1.21 13.64
N HIS A 14 -1.19 1.40 14.00
CA HIS A 14 -2.31 0.88 13.22
C HIS A 14 -3.19 2.06 12.81
N TYR A 15 -3.68 2.02 11.59
CA TYR A 15 -4.62 3.01 11.10
C TYR A 15 -5.95 2.32 10.87
N GLY A 16 -6.91 2.59 11.78
CA GLY A 16 -8.20 1.95 11.70
C GLY A 16 -8.07 0.44 11.68
N ARG A 17 -8.55 -0.18 10.63
CA ARG A 17 -8.53 -1.63 10.48
C ARG A 17 -7.48 -2.14 9.50
N VAL A 18 -6.52 -1.30 9.18
CA VAL A 18 -5.40 -1.72 8.33
C VAL A 18 -4.48 -2.62 9.15
N ASP A 19 -4.20 -3.81 8.64
CA ASP A 19 -3.43 -4.82 9.37
C ASP A 19 -1.98 -4.43 9.61
N PHE A 20 -1.37 -3.75 8.67
CA PHE A 20 0.06 -3.46 8.71
C PHE A 20 0.34 -2.11 8.07
N ALA A 21 1.13 -1.30 8.74
CA ALA A 21 1.49 0.02 8.25
C ALA A 21 2.97 0.27 8.48
N VAL A 22 3.62 0.87 7.48
CA VAL A 22 5.01 1.31 7.57
C VAL A 22 5.02 2.83 7.56
N ILE A 23 5.64 3.42 8.56
CA ILE A 23 5.61 4.85 8.78
C ILE A 23 7.03 5.37 8.85
N SER A 24 7.27 6.48 8.16
CA SER A 24 8.51 7.24 8.33
C SER A 24 8.35 8.09 9.59
N PRO A 25 9.21 7.93 10.60
CA PRO A 25 9.06 8.70 11.83
C PRO A 25 9.28 10.19 11.58
N ALA A 26 8.66 11.02 12.39
CA ALA A 26 8.88 12.46 12.37
C ALA A 26 10.35 12.76 12.65
N ASP A 27 10.84 13.85 12.10
CA ASP A 27 12.22 14.22 12.36
C ASP A 27 12.37 14.73 13.80
N PRO A 28 13.60 14.73 14.34
CA PRO A 28 13.82 15.09 15.75
C PRO A 28 13.40 16.49 16.11
N ILE A 29 13.34 17.41 15.16
CA ILE A 29 12.95 18.79 15.45
C ILE A 29 11.47 19.01 15.19
N GLY A 30 10.73 17.98 14.78
CA GLY A 30 9.28 18.07 14.66
C GLY A 30 8.77 18.89 13.49
N LEU A 31 9.61 19.17 12.51
CA LEU A 31 9.19 19.96 11.36
C LEU A 31 8.37 19.13 10.36
N ASN A 32 8.58 17.82 10.36
CA ASN A 32 7.82 16.92 9.49
C ASN A 32 7.00 15.98 10.36
N GLU A 33 5.78 15.74 9.94
CA GLU A 33 4.92 14.78 10.62
C GLU A 33 5.25 13.38 10.17
N ASP A 34 4.79 12.39 10.93
CA ASP A 34 4.89 10.99 10.53
C ASP A 34 4.19 10.83 9.19
N GLN A 35 4.83 10.11 8.29
CA GLN A 35 4.30 9.87 6.97
C GLN A 35 4.08 8.39 6.76
N SER A 36 2.87 8.03 6.36
CA SER A 36 2.57 6.66 5.98
C SER A 36 3.22 6.34 4.63
N LEU A 37 3.93 5.24 4.57
CA LEU A 37 4.61 4.83 3.35
C LEU A 37 3.95 3.63 2.70
N TYR A 38 3.37 2.73 3.51
CA TYR A 38 2.81 1.49 3.02
C TYR A 38 1.73 0.98 3.97
N TRP A 39 0.57 0.64 3.42
CA TRP A 39 -0.50 -0.04 4.15
C TRP A 39 -0.75 -1.38 3.48
N ALA A 40 -0.91 -2.42 4.25
CA ALA A 40 -1.07 -3.76 3.69
C ALA A 40 -2.05 -4.62 4.47
N GLU A 41 -2.69 -5.51 3.73
CA GLU A 41 -3.47 -6.60 4.29
C GLU A 41 -2.54 -7.78 4.53
N SER A 42 -2.65 -8.40 5.70
CA SER A 42 -1.80 -9.52 6.09
C SER A 42 -2.60 -10.81 6.10
N LYS A 43 -2.05 -11.86 5.51
CA LYS A 43 -2.67 -13.17 5.51
C LYS A 43 -1.70 -14.22 6.03
N LYS A 44 -2.23 -15.20 6.75
CA LYS A 44 -1.43 -16.32 7.22
C LYS A 44 -1.34 -17.37 6.12
N GLY A 45 -0.20 -18.06 6.06
CA GLY A 45 0.00 -19.11 5.06
C GLY A 45 0.10 -18.56 3.66
N THR A 46 -0.30 -19.36 2.68
CA THR A 46 -0.20 -19.00 1.27
C THR A 46 -1.45 -19.36 0.48
N SER A 47 -2.54 -19.69 1.18
CA SER A 47 -3.76 -20.16 0.52
C SER A 47 -4.63 -19.05 -0.04
N GLU A 48 -4.43 -17.82 0.43
CA GLU A 48 -5.22 -16.69 -0.05
C GLU A 48 -4.62 -16.09 -1.31
N ASN A 49 -5.48 -15.59 -2.16
CA ASN A 49 -5.06 -14.90 -3.38
C ASN A 49 -4.63 -13.48 -3.00
N ILE A 50 -3.43 -13.10 -3.40
CA ILE A 50 -2.88 -11.80 -3.00
C ILE A 50 -3.64 -10.64 -3.63
N PHE A 51 -4.23 -10.84 -4.81
CA PHE A 51 -5.11 -9.84 -5.42
C PHE A 51 -6.36 -9.63 -4.57
N ASP A 52 -6.98 -10.73 -4.10
CA ASP A 52 -8.17 -10.63 -3.26
C ASP A 52 -7.86 -9.93 -1.94
N SER A 53 -6.67 -10.16 -1.41
CA SER A 53 -6.22 -9.45 -0.21
C SER A 53 -6.07 -7.95 -0.47
N MET A 54 -5.58 -7.58 -1.64
CA MET A 54 -5.50 -6.19 -2.04
C MET A 54 -6.89 -5.55 -2.15
N VAL A 55 -7.84 -6.26 -2.74
CA VAL A 55 -9.24 -5.77 -2.85
C VAL A 55 -9.82 -5.57 -1.45
N GLN A 56 -9.58 -6.52 -0.55
CA GLN A 56 -10.02 -6.40 0.83
C GLN A 56 -9.47 -5.13 1.49
N LEU A 57 -8.20 -4.85 1.28
CA LEU A 57 -7.58 -3.63 1.81
C LEU A 57 -8.24 -2.37 1.23
N ILE A 58 -8.50 -2.36 -0.07
CA ILE A 58 -9.14 -1.20 -0.70
C ILE A 58 -10.52 -0.96 -0.12
N LEU A 59 -11.28 -2.03 0.14
CA LEU A 59 -12.59 -1.89 0.82
C LEU A 59 -12.43 -1.33 2.22
N THR A 60 -11.41 -1.77 2.95
CA THR A 60 -11.12 -1.23 4.28
C THR A 60 -10.83 0.26 4.22
N ILE A 61 -9.98 0.66 3.28
CA ILE A 61 -9.63 2.07 3.10
C ILE A 61 -10.87 2.90 2.75
N GLY A 62 -11.66 2.43 1.82
CA GLY A 62 -12.85 3.17 1.40
C GLY A 62 -13.88 3.31 2.51
N LYS A 63 -14.01 2.28 3.35
CA LYS A 63 -14.94 2.30 4.48
C LYS A 63 -14.49 3.25 5.57
N GLU A 64 -13.17 3.32 5.81
CA GLU A 64 -12.63 4.10 6.93
C GLU A 64 -12.36 5.57 6.58
N ARG A 65 -12.14 5.88 5.31
CA ARG A 65 -11.65 7.20 4.93
C ARG A 65 -12.49 8.39 5.37
N PRO A 66 -13.84 8.28 5.51
CA PRO A 66 -14.59 9.46 5.95
C PRO A 66 -14.29 9.92 7.37
N GLN A 67 -13.62 9.08 8.13
CA GLN A 67 -13.40 9.34 9.55
C GLN A 67 -12.01 9.88 9.83
N ASP A 68 -11.15 9.99 8.82
CA ASP A 68 -9.79 10.29 9.12
C ASP A 68 -9.32 11.60 8.49
N SER A 69 -8.33 12.16 9.16
CA SER A 69 -7.54 13.27 8.67
C SER A 69 -6.14 12.78 8.33
N ILE A 70 -5.95 11.48 8.18
CA ILE A 70 -4.64 10.87 7.96
C ILE A 70 -4.32 10.93 6.48
N LEU A 71 -3.09 11.31 6.18
CA LEU A 71 -2.63 11.35 4.80
C LEU A 71 -2.49 9.91 4.27
N PRO A 72 -2.85 9.69 3.00
CA PRO A 72 -2.72 8.37 2.42
C PRO A 72 -1.26 7.94 2.29
N PRO A 73 -1.00 6.62 2.26
CA PRO A 73 0.36 6.13 2.08
C PRO A 73 0.81 6.29 0.63
N GLN A 74 2.09 6.10 0.39
CA GLN A 74 2.63 6.06 -0.97
C GLN A 74 2.22 4.79 -1.69
N TYR A 75 2.24 3.67 -0.96
CA TYR A 75 1.93 2.35 -1.52
C TYR A 75 0.91 1.61 -0.69
N ILE A 76 0.15 0.76 -1.35
CA ILE A 76 -0.71 -0.22 -0.69
C ILE A 76 -0.32 -1.60 -1.18
N GLY A 77 -0.69 -2.62 -0.42
CA GLY A 77 -0.36 -3.97 -0.83
C GLY A 77 -0.97 -5.04 0.05
N ALA A 78 -0.43 -6.23 -0.09
CA ALA A 78 -0.81 -7.37 0.71
C ALA A 78 0.39 -8.28 0.82
N PHE A 79 0.45 -9.08 1.89
CA PHE A 79 1.50 -10.07 2.02
C PHE A 79 0.97 -11.30 2.73
N ASP A 80 1.65 -12.41 2.46
CA ASP A 80 1.40 -13.66 3.16
C ASP A 80 2.73 -14.22 3.65
N ALA A 81 2.80 -15.53 3.91
CA ALA A 81 4.03 -16.15 4.40
C ALA A 81 5.13 -16.23 3.34
N GLU A 82 4.79 -16.03 2.07
CA GLU A 82 5.70 -16.30 0.97
C GLU A 82 6.02 -15.05 0.13
N LYS A 83 5.08 -14.14 -0.03
CA LYS A 83 5.25 -13.02 -0.94
C LYS A 83 4.62 -11.73 -0.42
N ILE A 84 5.05 -10.61 -1.00
CA ILE A 84 4.57 -9.29 -0.66
C ILE A 84 4.37 -8.50 -1.95
N SER A 85 3.30 -7.69 -1.97
CA SER A 85 2.96 -6.89 -3.14
C SER A 85 2.92 -5.41 -2.79
N PHE A 86 3.20 -4.58 -3.80
CA PHE A 86 3.14 -3.12 -3.70
C PHE A 86 2.45 -2.56 -4.93
N MET A 87 1.54 -1.62 -4.71
CA MET A 87 0.91 -0.86 -5.79
C MET A 87 0.81 0.60 -5.34
N PRO A 88 1.15 1.57 -6.18
CA PRO A 88 1.04 2.98 -5.79
C PRO A 88 -0.40 3.33 -5.39
N TYR A 89 -0.55 4.08 -4.30
CA TYR A 89 -1.86 4.46 -3.81
C TYR A 89 -2.67 5.25 -4.86
N HIS A 90 -1.99 6.07 -5.66
CA HIS A 90 -2.71 6.88 -6.66
C HIS A 90 -3.49 6.03 -7.66
N CYS A 91 -3.16 4.74 -7.79
CA CYS A 91 -3.86 3.85 -8.71
C CYS A 91 -5.30 3.57 -8.28
N ILE A 92 -5.66 3.84 -7.03
CA ILE A 92 -7.02 3.60 -6.55
C ILE A 92 -7.82 4.88 -6.31
N LEU A 93 -7.26 6.04 -6.64
CA LEU A 93 -7.95 7.32 -6.37
C LEU A 93 -9.27 7.44 -7.12
N GLU A 94 -9.29 7.01 -8.37
CA GLU A 94 -10.50 7.08 -9.18
C GLU A 94 -11.62 6.21 -8.62
N VAL A 95 -11.24 5.02 -8.16
CA VAL A 95 -12.20 4.09 -7.59
C VAL A 95 -12.75 4.64 -6.28
N LEU A 96 -11.88 5.19 -5.44
CA LEU A 96 -12.31 5.76 -4.16
C LEU A 96 -13.21 6.99 -4.35
N ALA A 97 -13.13 7.65 -5.49
CA ALA A 97 -13.92 8.84 -5.78
C ALA A 97 -15.34 8.51 -6.26
N GLN A 98 -15.67 7.24 -6.48
CA GLN A 98 -16.99 6.87 -6.97
C GLN A 98 -18.06 7.12 -5.91
N ASN A 99 -19.10 7.85 -6.28
CA ASN A 99 -20.15 8.27 -5.35
C ASN A 99 -21.22 7.22 -5.14
N ASP A 100 -21.40 6.33 -6.09
CA ASP A 100 -22.48 5.35 -6.05
C ASP A 100 -22.05 3.98 -5.56
N PHE A 101 -20.82 3.84 -5.11
CA PHE A 101 -20.32 2.58 -4.59
C PHE A 101 -20.64 2.47 -3.09
N ASN A 102 -21.18 1.34 -2.68
CA ASN A 102 -21.48 1.10 -1.27
C ASN A 102 -20.24 0.57 -0.54
N TRP A 103 -19.57 1.46 0.16
CA TRP A 103 -18.37 1.09 0.93
C TRP A 103 -18.69 0.46 2.28
N ASN A 104 -19.97 0.47 2.70
CA ASN A 104 -20.35 -0.03 4.02
C ASN A 104 -20.62 -1.53 3.97
N VAL A 105 -19.59 -2.31 3.67
CA VAL A 105 -19.66 -3.76 3.66
C VAL A 105 -18.50 -4.30 4.50
N ALA A 106 -18.59 -5.58 4.88
CA ALA A 106 -17.52 -6.24 5.61
C ALA A 106 -16.40 -6.58 4.62
N PRO A 107 -15.22 -5.94 4.72
CA PRO A 107 -14.17 -6.15 3.72
C PRO A 107 -13.70 -7.59 3.61
N SER A 108 -13.78 -8.35 4.70
CA SER A 108 -13.34 -9.75 4.72
C SER A 108 -14.34 -10.71 4.09
N ASN A 109 -15.54 -10.25 3.76
CA ASN A 109 -16.52 -11.09 3.10
C ASN A 109 -16.36 -10.96 1.58
N HIS A 110 -15.63 -11.89 1.00
CA HIS A 110 -15.32 -11.87 -0.43
C HIS A 110 -16.50 -12.27 -1.32
N GLU A 111 -17.64 -12.65 -0.71
CA GLU A 111 -18.82 -13.05 -1.47
C GLU A 111 -19.79 -11.92 -1.75
N THR A 112 -19.55 -10.74 -1.20
CA THR A 112 -20.44 -9.59 -1.44
C THR A 112 -20.33 -9.14 -2.89
N LYS A 113 -21.44 -8.56 -3.39
CA LYS A 113 -21.41 -8.01 -4.75
C LYS A 113 -20.43 -6.84 -4.83
N GLU A 114 -20.26 -6.10 -3.74
CA GLU A 114 -19.33 -4.99 -3.68
C GLU A 114 -17.89 -5.46 -3.84
N PHE A 115 -17.52 -6.56 -3.18
CA PHE A 115 -16.18 -7.12 -3.35
C PHE A 115 -15.94 -7.50 -4.81
N LYS A 116 -16.91 -8.19 -5.41
CA LYS A 116 -16.78 -8.64 -6.80
C LYS A 116 -16.74 -7.47 -7.78
N GLN A 117 -17.57 -6.48 -7.54
CA GLN A 117 -17.58 -5.27 -8.36
C GLN A 117 -16.25 -4.52 -8.28
N LEU A 118 -15.72 -4.36 -7.06
CA LEU A 118 -14.45 -3.69 -6.87
C LEU A 118 -13.31 -4.47 -7.51
N SER A 119 -13.34 -5.80 -7.42
CA SER A 119 -12.34 -6.64 -8.08
C SER A 119 -12.27 -6.35 -9.57
N GLU A 120 -13.42 -6.20 -10.22
CA GLU A 120 -13.47 -5.88 -11.64
C GLU A 120 -12.92 -4.49 -11.92
N LEU A 121 -13.30 -3.53 -11.08
CA LEU A 121 -12.88 -2.14 -11.27
C LEU A 121 -11.37 -1.93 -11.15
N VAL A 122 -10.72 -2.67 -10.27
CA VAL A 122 -9.29 -2.47 -10.01
C VAL A 122 -8.37 -3.44 -10.72
N ARG A 123 -8.92 -4.45 -11.38
CA ARG A 123 -8.10 -5.53 -11.95
C ARG A 123 -7.06 -5.04 -12.95
N ASP A 124 -7.47 -4.20 -13.89
CA ASP A 124 -6.55 -3.71 -14.91
C ASP A 124 -5.45 -2.84 -14.32
N SER A 125 -5.83 -1.95 -13.40
CA SER A 125 -4.86 -1.10 -12.72
C SER A 125 -3.89 -1.92 -11.90
N TYR A 126 -4.40 -2.94 -11.21
CA TYR A 126 -3.58 -3.85 -10.44
C TYR A 126 -2.57 -4.57 -11.35
N ASN A 127 -3.07 -5.18 -12.43
CA ASN A 127 -2.21 -5.94 -13.33
C ASN A 127 -1.11 -5.09 -13.97
N ASN A 128 -1.41 -3.81 -14.20
CA ASN A 128 -0.46 -2.92 -14.86
C ASN A 128 0.53 -2.26 -13.90
N ASN A 129 0.23 -2.23 -12.61
CA ASN A 129 0.99 -1.41 -11.67
C ASN A 129 1.53 -2.13 -10.45
N VAL A 130 1.08 -3.35 -10.18
CA VAL A 130 1.55 -4.08 -8.99
C VAL A 130 2.95 -4.65 -9.24
N VAL A 131 3.76 -4.63 -8.18
CA VAL A 131 4.99 -5.43 -8.15
C VAL A 131 4.86 -6.42 -7.00
N VAL A 132 5.28 -7.64 -7.23
CA VAL A 132 5.19 -8.72 -6.25
C VAL A 132 6.57 -9.36 -6.11
N PHE A 133 6.97 -9.59 -4.87
CA PHE A 133 8.25 -10.22 -4.57
C PHE A 133 8.05 -11.43 -3.70
N ASN A 134 8.77 -12.51 -4.01
CA ASN A 134 8.88 -13.66 -3.13
C ASN A 134 9.96 -13.36 -2.10
N PHE A 135 9.67 -13.57 -0.82
CA PHE A 135 10.61 -13.22 0.25
C PHE A 135 11.93 -13.98 0.16
N GLN A 136 11.92 -15.20 -0.33
CA GLN A 136 13.12 -16.01 -0.41
C GLN A 136 13.85 -15.87 -1.75
N SER A 137 13.14 -16.14 -2.83
CA SER A 137 13.78 -16.19 -4.14
C SER A 137 14.08 -14.82 -4.72
N GLU A 138 13.42 -13.78 -4.22
CA GLU A 138 13.58 -12.41 -4.71
C GLU A 138 13.99 -11.45 -3.62
N ALA A 139 14.72 -11.94 -2.63
CA ALA A 139 15.14 -11.15 -1.48
C ALA A 139 15.94 -9.91 -1.87
N LYS A 140 16.84 -10.05 -2.84
CA LYS A 140 17.68 -8.93 -3.29
C LYS A 140 16.86 -7.86 -3.98
N GLU A 141 15.94 -8.29 -4.84
CA GLU A 141 15.07 -7.38 -5.58
C GLU A 141 14.15 -6.64 -4.63
N LEU A 142 13.60 -7.35 -3.65
CA LEU A 142 12.74 -6.74 -2.65
C LEU A 142 13.50 -5.69 -1.84
N LYS A 143 14.69 -6.04 -1.38
CA LYS A 143 15.51 -5.11 -0.62
C LYS A 143 15.84 -3.86 -1.42
N ARG A 144 16.18 -4.04 -2.69
CA ARG A 144 16.44 -2.91 -3.58
C ARG A 144 15.22 -2.03 -3.75
N PHE A 145 14.04 -2.65 -3.95
CA PHE A 145 12.80 -1.90 -4.09
C PHE A 145 12.52 -1.05 -2.85
N ILE A 146 12.66 -1.63 -1.68
CA ILE A 146 12.42 -0.90 -0.42
C ILE A 146 13.42 0.23 -0.27
N ASN A 147 14.70 -0.03 -0.52
CA ASN A 147 15.72 1.00 -0.38
C ASN A 147 15.54 2.16 -1.35
N GLN A 148 14.99 1.89 -2.53
CA GLN A 148 14.78 2.93 -3.54
C GLN A 148 13.51 3.74 -3.28
N ASN A 149 12.49 3.12 -2.70
CA ASN A 149 11.16 3.74 -2.60
C ASN A 149 10.78 4.19 -1.19
N PHE A 150 11.39 3.64 -0.16
CA PHE A 150 11.08 4.00 1.22
C PHE A 150 12.30 4.62 1.86
N LYS A 151 12.31 5.95 1.95
CA LYS A 151 13.46 6.68 2.47
C LYS A 151 13.07 7.44 3.73
N ILE A 152 14.01 7.49 4.68
CA ILE A 152 13.80 8.15 5.95
C ILE A 152 14.37 9.55 5.91
N GLY A 153 13.77 10.43 6.67
CA GLY A 153 14.29 11.77 6.90
C GLY A 153 14.04 12.67 5.73
N LYS A 154 15.11 13.22 5.18
CA LYS A 154 14.97 14.24 4.18
C LYS A 154 14.53 13.73 2.85
N SER A 155 14.04 12.53 2.79
CA SER A 155 13.49 12.02 1.57
C SER A 155 12.42 12.91 0.99
N GLY A 156 11.72 13.62 1.81
CA GLY A 156 10.73 14.54 1.32
C GLY A 156 11.30 15.55 0.37
N THR A 157 12.58 15.83 0.49
CA THR A 157 13.19 16.81 -0.38
C THR A 157 13.56 16.23 -1.72
N THR A 158 13.63 14.95 -1.82
CA THR A 158 14.05 14.35 -3.03
C THR A 158 12.95 13.89 -3.87
N GLN A 159 11.91 14.02 -3.37
CA GLN A 159 10.93 13.44 -4.05
C GLN A 159 10.76 13.88 -5.26
N ILE A 160 11.34 14.02 -5.29
CA ILE A 160 11.20 14.25 -6.36
C ILE A 160 11.64 13.66 -7.31
N SER A 161 11.85 13.32 -7.43
CA SER A 161 12.04 12.99 -8.36
C SER A 161 11.57 12.07 -8.95
N ILE A 162 11.25 12.02 -8.90
CA ILE A 162 10.84 11.59 -9.53
C ILE A 162 10.56 11.27 -10.33
N THR A 163 10.77 11.48 -10.39
CA THR A 163 10.59 11.35 -11.25
C THR A 163 10.76 11.04 -11.98
N LYS A 164 11.24 11.08 -12.23
CA LYS A 164 11.48 11.13 -13.05
C LYS A 164 11.81 10.32 -13.63
N ASN A 165 12.22 10.30 -13.30
CA ASN A 165 12.34 9.86 -13.91
C ASN A 165 12.05 9.30 -14.01
N ASN A 166 12.03 9.38 -13.47
CA ASN A 166 11.52 9.45 -13.72
C ASN A 166 10.97 9.54 -13.92
N PHE A 167 10.81 9.69 -13.85
CA PHE A 167 10.14 10.28 -14.37
C PHE A 167 10.11 9.96 -15.04
N THR A 168 10.41 9.84 -15.09
CA THR A 168 10.35 9.93 -15.79
C THR A 168 10.15 9.26 -15.99
N ASN A 169 10.33 9.00 -15.64
CA ASN A 169 9.82 8.95 -15.82
C ASN A 169 9.10 8.92 -15.55
N ILE A 170 8.93 8.97 -15.18
CA ILE A 170 8.22 9.57 -15.06
C ILE A 170 7.78 9.86 -15.43
N TYR A 171 7.77 9.89 -15.66
CA TYR A 171 7.27 10.62 -16.17
C TYR A 171 7.32 10.32 -16.85
N GLN A 172 7.76 10.11 -16.77
CA GLN A 172 7.75 10.20 -17.37
C GLN A 172 7.56 9.78 -17.51
N GLN A 173 7.86 9.50 -17.27
CA GLN A 173 7.60 9.58 -17.48
C GLN A 173 7.47 9.60 -17.58
#